data_896cc703b1c892f38a86e4ad918139a4
#
_entry.id   896cc703b1c892f38a86e4ad918139a4
#
_cell.length_a   1.000
_cell.length_b   1.000
_cell.length_c   1.000
_cell.angle_alpha   90.00
_cell.angle_beta   90.00
_cell.angle_gamma   90.00
#
_symmetry.space_group_name_H-M   'P 1'
#
loop_
_entity.id
_entity.type
_entity.pdbx_description
1 polymer ?
#
loop_
_entity_poly.entity_id
_entity_poly.type
_entity_poly.pdbx_seq_one_letter_code
_entity_poly.pdbx_strand_id
1 'polypeptide(L)'
;KRQRFGLRKISVDGSGNVCLNGRKLYQRLILDQGYWPESGLTPPSADAVKEDILLAKEMGFNGARKHQKLEDPYFYYYAEELGFLTWCEMPSAYQFNAGEIAAQTREWQEILATAQNFTSNICYVPLNESWGVRKILSDRDQQNYARALYYLTKAIDGSRLISTNDGWENVDTTDVVSVHDYAFDSSDFSKKYGRPEPDGLYPQGRKLMAENCKYAGQPILFTDCLLYTSPSPR
;
A
#
# COMPACT_ATOMS: atom_id res chain seq x y z
N LYS A 1 34.17 -0.91 -2.98
CA LYS A 1 32.74 -0.59 -3.16
C LYS A 1 32.21 -0.02 -1.85
N ARG A 2 31.46 1.09 -1.90
CA ARG A 2 30.71 1.60 -0.76
C ARG A 2 29.27 1.13 -0.94
N GLN A 3 28.65 0.61 0.12
CA GLN A 3 27.24 0.21 0.16
C GLN A 3 26.59 0.96 1.32
N ARG A 4 25.42 1.55 1.08
CA ARG A 4 24.60 2.17 2.12
C ARG A 4 23.68 1.11 2.72
N PHE A 5 23.34 1.28 3.96
CA PHE A 5 22.28 0.56 4.62
C PHE A 5 21.56 1.52 5.58
N GLY A 6 20.31 1.24 5.85
CA GLY A 6 19.51 1.97 6.81
C GLY A 6 18.97 1.04 7.88
N LEU A 7 18.77 1.58 9.08
CA LEU A 7 18.14 0.88 10.19
C LEU A 7 16.85 1.60 10.56
N ARG A 8 15.75 0.86 10.54
CA ARG A 8 14.46 1.35 11.04
C ARG A 8 13.63 0.20 11.58
N LYS A 9 12.69 0.52 12.45
CA LYS A 9 11.63 -0.39 12.89
C LYS A 9 10.29 0.21 12.54
N ILE A 10 9.47 -0.52 11.78
CA ILE A 10 8.05 -0.22 11.60
C ILE A 10 7.24 -1.23 12.42
N SER A 11 6.21 -0.79 13.11
CA SER A 11 5.40 -1.64 13.97
C SER A 11 4.01 -1.04 14.17
N VAL A 12 3.10 -1.84 14.70
CA VAL A 12 1.82 -1.38 15.24
C VAL A 12 1.90 -1.48 16.76
N ASP A 13 1.49 -0.42 17.46
CA ASP A 13 1.44 -0.42 18.93
C ASP A 13 0.13 -1.07 19.47
N GLY A 14 0.04 -1.24 20.78
CA GLY A 14 -1.14 -1.85 21.42
C GLY A 14 -2.45 -1.03 21.30
N SER A 15 -2.38 0.18 20.76
CA SER A 15 -3.53 1.05 20.47
C SER A 15 -3.89 1.11 18.98
N GLY A 16 -3.26 0.26 18.14
CA GLY A 16 -3.49 0.23 16.70
C GLY A 16 -2.83 1.38 15.94
N ASN A 17 -1.83 2.07 16.51
CA ASN A 17 -1.11 3.10 15.75
C ASN A 17 0.10 2.51 15.03
N VAL A 18 0.29 2.92 13.77
CA VAL A 18 1.55 2.67 13.07
C VAL A 18 2.66 3.50 13.70
N CYS A 19 3.79 2.86 13.99
CA CYS A 19 4.94 3.49 14.64
C CYS A 19 6.22 3.30 13.82
N LEU A 20 6.99 4.37 13.66
CA LEU A 20 8.34 4.35 13.11
C LEU A 20 9.35 4.57 14.26
N ASN A 21 10.26 3.62 14.47
CA ASN A 21 11.25 3.66 15.54
C ASN A 21 10.64 3.92 16.94
N GLY A 22 9.47 3.28 17.20
CA GLY A 22 8.75 3.40 18.45
C GLY A 22 7.96 4.69 18.65
N ARG A 23 7.93 5.58 17.66
CA ARG A 23 7.13 6.82 17.70
C ARG A 23 5.96 6.71 16.72
N LYS A 24 4.77 7.15 17.16
CA LYS A 24 3.58 7.20 16.32
C LYS A 24 3.87 7.96 15.02
N LEU A 25 3.56 7.33 13.91
CA LEU A 25 3.71 7.86 12.57
C LEU A 25 2.35 8.19 11.98
N TYR A 26 2.11 9.46 11.68
CA TYR A 26 0.99 9.85 10.84
C TYR A 26 1.44 9.86 9.39
N GLN A 27 0.92 8.93 8.60
CA GLN A 27 1.28 8.77 7.20
C GLN A 27 0.45 9.76 6.36
N ARG A 28 1.14 10.64 5.65
CA ARG A 28 0.60 11.53 4.62
C ARG A 28 1.28 11.16 3.32
N LEU A 29 0.76 10.11 2.69
CA LEU A 29 1.34 9.57 1.46
C LEU A 29 0.58 10.10 0.26
N ILE A 30 1.31 10.43 -0.80
CA ILE A 30 0.71 10.66 -2.11
C ILE A 30 0.51 9.32 -2.82
N LEU A 31 -0.60 9.16 -3.54
CA LEU A 31 -0.75 8.07 -4.50
C LEU A 31 0.06 8.41 -5.74
N ASP A 32 0.97 7.52 -6.11
CA ASP A 32 1.88 7.76 -7.23
C ASP A 32 1.94 6.53 -8.15
N GLN A 33 1.44 6.69 -9.36
CA GLN A 33 1.44 5.65 -10.39
C GLN A 33 2.73 5.65 -11.23
N GLY A 34 3.57 6.68 -11.10
CA GLY A 34 4.86 6.78 -11.78
C GLY A 34 4.75 6.92 -13.30
N TYR A 35 3.76 7.70 -13.78
CA TYR A 35 3.64 8.05 -15.19
C TYR A 35 4.32 9.39 -15.48
N TRP A 36 5.07 9.43 -16.56
CA TRP A 36 5.80 10.59 -17.04
C TRP A 36 5.31 11.00 -18.44
N PRO A 37 5.01 12.27 -18.69
CA PRO A 37 4.48 12.70 -19.99
C PRO A 37 5.38 12.35 -21.16
N GLU A 38 6.70 12.43 -20.96
CA GLU A 38 7.69 12.25 -22.03
C GLU A 38 8.08 10.79 -22.26
N SER A 39 8.01 9.95 -21.21
CA SER A 39 8.66 8.63 -21.21
C SER A 39 7.77 7.49 -20.69
N GLY A 40 6.50 7.76 -20.37
CA GLY A 40 5.56 6.75 -19.92
C GLY A 40 5.88 6.25 -18.50
N LEU A 41 6.19 4.97 -18.36
CA LEU A 41 6.44 4.34 -17.05
C LEU A 41 7.90 4.46 -16.57
N THR A 42 8.80 4.96 -17.40
CA THR A 42 10.22 5.11 -17.05
C THR A 42 10.52 6.57 -16.72
N PRO A 43 11.12 6.89 -15.57
CA PRO A 43 11.52 8.26 -15.28
C PRO A 43 12.46 8.84 -16.36
N PRO A 44 12.27 10.11 -16.77
CA PRO A 44 13.13 10.70 -17.81
C PRO A 44 14.57 10.91 -17.34
N SER A 45 14.78 11.09 -16.04
CA SER A 45 16.10 11.20 -15.43
C SER A 45 16.06 10.96 -13.93
N ALA A 46 17.22 10.71 -13.33
CA ALA A 46 17.37 10.61 -11.87
C ALA A 46 17.00 11.94 -11.16
N ASP A 47 17.34 13.07 -11.77
CA ASP A 47 17.02 14.40 -11.23
C ASP A 47 15.52 14.67 -11.24
N ALA A 48 14.79 14.24 -12.26
CA ALA A 48 13.33 14.36 -12.29
C ALA A 48 12.67 13.59 -11.13
N VAL A 49 13.15 12.38 -10.84
CA VAL A 49 12.66 11.58 -9.69
C VAL A 49 12.93 12.32 -8.38
N LYS A 50 14.12 12.91 -8.23
CA LYS A 50 14.46 13.69 -7.02
C LYS A 50 13.56 14.90 -6.85
N GLU A 51 13.32 15.62 -7.94
CA GLU A 51 12.46 16.81 -7.94
C GLU A 51 11.02 16.46 -7.57
N ASP A 52 10.47 15.38 -8.10
CA ASP A 52 9.13 14.88 -7.78
C ASP A 52 8.96 14.63 -6.27
N ILE A 53 9.95 13.96 -5.66
CA ILE A 53 9.96 13.73 -4.20
C ILE A 53 10.04 15.06 -3.44
N LEU A 54 10.86 16.01 -3.87
CA LEU A 54 10.99 17.31 -3.23
C LEU A 54 9.69 18.10 -3.30
N LEU A 55 9.01 18.12 -4.45
CA LEU A 55 7.71 18.76 -4.63
C LEU A 55 6.66 18.11 -3.71
N ALA A 56 6.59 16.79 -3.66
CA ALA A 56 5.69 16.09 -2.75
C ALA A 56 5.93 16.47 -1.29
N LYS A 57 7.20 16.57 -0.87
CA LYS A 57 7.56 17.01 0.49
C LYS A 57 7.20 18.47 0.76
N GLU A 58 7.38 19.36 -0.20
CA GLU A 58 6.98 20.77 -0.11
C GLU A 58 5.45 20.90 0.09
N MET A 59 4.66 20.04 -0.55
CA MET A 59 3.22 19.93 -0.34
C MET A 59 2.82 19.33 1.02
N GLY A 60 3.81 18.88 1.82
CA GLY A 60 3.59 18.33 3.16
C GLY A 60 3.42 16.81 3.23
N PHE A 61 3.62 16.09 2.13
CA PHE A 61 3.65 14.63 2.15
C PHE A 61 4.95 14.11 2.77
N ASN A 62 4.87 12.97 3.46
CA ASN A 62 6.03 12.29 4.04
C ASN A 62 6.35 10.95 3.39
N GLY A 63 5.68 10.64 2.29
CA GLY A 63 5.90 9.41 1.54
C GLY A 63 4.96 9.27 0.35
N ALA A 64 5.09 8.14 -0.35
CA ALA A 64 4.25 7.75 -1.46
C ALA A 64 3.84 6.28 -1.36
N ARG A 65 2.60 5.98 -1.76
CA ARG A 65 2.19 4.64 -2.16
C ARG A 65 2.45 4.52 -3.66
N LYS A 66 3.43 3.72 -4.05
CA LYS A 66 3.71 3.42 -5.45
C LYS A 66 2.70 2.41 -5.94
N HIS A 67 1.69 2.92 -6.64
CA HIS A 67 0.52 2.16 -7.02
C HIS A 67 0.82 1.18 -8.16
N GLN A 68 0.68 -0.11 -7.86
CA GLN A 68 0.86 -1.23 -8.81
C GLN A 68 2.20 -1.18 -9.57
N LYS A 69 3.28 -0.76 -8.89
CA LYS A 69 4.58 -0.60 -9.52
C LYS A 69 5.72 -0.78 -8.53
N LEU A 70 6.70 -1.61 -8.90
CA LEU A 70 8.06 -1.46 -8.36
C LEU A 70 8.74 -0.34 -9.13
N GLU A 71 9.10 0.74 -8.45
CA GLU A 71 9.67 1.93 -9.09
C GLU A 71 11.14 1.76 -9.43
N ASP A 72 11.66 2.70 -10.24
CA ASP A 72 13.07 2.79 -10.58
C ASP A 72 13.94 2.88 -9.30
N PRO A 73 15.12 2.25 -9.25
CA PRO A 73 16.01 2.30 -8.09
C PRO A 73 16.40 3.72 -7.64
N TYR A 74 16.44 4.70 -8.53
CA TYR A 74 16.69 6.09 -8.17
C TYR A 74 15.58 6.69 -7.29
N PHE A 75 14.34 6.24 -7.45
CA PHE A 75 13.26 6.66 -6.59
C PHE A 75 13.52 6.26 -5.13
N TYR A 76 13.85 5.01 -4.89
CA TYR A 76 14.16 4.53 -3.53
C TYR A 76 15.45 5.15 -2.99
N TYR A 77 16.45 5.36 -3.86
CA TYR A 77 17.68 6.04 -3.48
C TYR A 77 17.39 7.45 -2.93
N TYR A 78 16.62 8.26 -3.65
CA TYR A 78 16.27 9.61 -3.20
C TYR A 78 15.24 9.61 -2.09
N ALA A 79 14.33 8.65 -2.04
CA ALA A 79 13.42 8.48 -0.92
C ALA A 79 14.19 8.28 0.40
N GLU A 80 15.26 7.48 0.38
CA GLU A 80 16.15 7.29 1.54
C GLU A 80 16.97 8.53 1.87
N GLU A 81 17.54 9.20 0.87
CA GLU A 81 18.33 10.43 1.05
C GLU A 81 17.48 11.56 1.65
N LEU A 82 16.27 11.70 1.21
CA LEU A 82 15.38 12.80 1.55
C LEU A 82 14.41 12.47 2.72
N GLY A 83 14.46 11.24 3.24
CA GLY A 83 13.56 10.81 4.32
C GLY A 83 12.10 10.77 3.87
N PHE A 84 11.82 10.11 2.76
CA PHE A 84 10.50 9.94 2.16
C PHE A 84 10.09 8.46 2.25
N LEU A 85 8.96 8.16 2.87
CA LEU A 85 8.50 6.80 3.09
C LEU A 85 7.85 6.22 1.83
N THR A 86 7.94 4.91 1.65
CA THR A 86 7.33 4.26 0.48
C THR A 86 6.52 3.04 0.85
N TRP A 87 5.45 2.81 0.10
CA TRP A 87 4.76 1.52 0.02
C TRP A 87 5.06 0.92 -1.34
N CYS A 88 5.33 -0.38 -1.37
CA CYS A 88 5.62 -1.13 -2.59
C CYS A 88 4.46 -2.06 -2.91
N GLU A 89 3.90 -1.94 -4.10
CA GLU A 89 2.72 -2.64 -4.54
C GLU A 89 2.96 -3.46 -5.80
N MET A 90 2.36 -4.64 -5.86
CA MET A 90 2.43 -5.53 -7.02
C MET A 90 1.42 -5.11 -8.09
N PRO A 91 1.78 -5.09 -9.38
CA PRO A 91 0.81 -4.99 -10.47
C PRO A 91 -0.25 -6.09 -10.37
N SER A 92 -1.52 -5.72 -10.52
CA SER A 92 -2.63 -6.67 -10.37
C SER A 92 -2.82 -7.54 -11.61
N ALA A 93 -3.18 -8.82 -11.42
CA ALA A 93 -3.77 -9.65 -12.47
C ALA A 93 -5.23 -9.27 -12.72
N TYR A 94 -5.78 -9.74 -13.83
CA TYR A 94 -7.19 -9.52 -14.17
C TYR A 94 -8.06 -10.76 -13.92
N GLN A 95 -7.45 -11.93 -13.82
CA GLN A 95 -8.13 -13.21 -13.70
C GLN A 95 -7.57 -14.03 -12.54
N PHE A 96 -8.37 -14.98 -12.06
CA PHE A 96 -7.97 -15.95 -11.06
C PHE A 96 -7.96 -17.35 -11.68
N ASN A 97 -6.77 -17.85 -11.94
CA ASN A 97 -6.54 -19.20 -12.44
C ASN A 97 -5.11 -19.65 -12.11
N ALA A 98 -4.80 -20.92 -12.28
CA ALA A 98 -3.50 -21.48 -11.91
C ALA A 98 -2.31 -20.80 -12.61
N GLY A 99 -2.48 -20.37 -13.86
CA GLY A 99 -1.44 -19.64 -14.61
C GLY A 99 -1.14 -18.27 -14.01
N GLU A 100 -2.19 -17.50 -13.73
CA GLU A 100 -2.07 -16.17 -13.09
C GLU A 100 -1.49 -16.26 -11.67
N ILE A 101 -1.96 -17.22 -10.87
CA ILE A 101 -1.42 -17.47 -9.52
C ILE A 101 0.09 -17.74 -9.60
N ALA A 102 0.52 -18.60 -10.51
CA ALA A 102 1.93 -18.95 -10.66
C ALA A 102 2.77 -17.74 -11.15
N ALA A 103 2.25 -16.96 -12.11
CA ALA A 103 2.92 -15.78 -12.64
C ALA A 103 3.07 -14.69 -11.58
N GLN A 104 1.96 -14.31 -10.94
CA GLN A 104 1.97 -13.28 -9.88
C GLN A 104 2.82 -13.68 -8.68
N THR A 105 2.77 -14.95 -8.25
CA THR A 105 3.58 -15.40 -7.11
C THR A 105 5.07 -15.29 -7.42
N ARG A 106 5.50 -15.60 -8.65
CA ARG A 106 6.89 -15.44 -9.09
C ARG A 106 7.29 -13.98 -9.15
N GLU A 107 6.49 -13.15 -9.80
CA GLU A 107 6.74 -11.71 -9.90
C GLU A 107 6.82 -11.05 -8.51
N TRP A 108 5.92 -11.44 -7.61
CA TRP A 108 5.95 -10.94 -6.24
C TRP A 108 7.23 -11.28 -5.50
N GLN A 109 7.76 -12.49 -5.67
CA GLN A 109 9.05 -12.87 -5.08
C GLN A 109 10.21 -12.01 -5.64
N GLU A 110 10.21 -11.70 -6.94
CA GLU A 110 11.22 -10.85 -7.56
C GLU A 110 11.12 -9.40 -7.06
N ILE A 111 9.89 -8.88 -6.92
CA ILE A 111 9.62 -7.56 -6.33
C ILE A 111 10.14 -7.52 -4.89
N LEU A 112 9.81 -8.51 -4.06
CA LEU A 112 10.26 -8.59 -2.67
C LEU A 112 11.78 -8.67 -2.56
N ALA A 113 12.42 -9.49 -3.40
CA ALA A 113 13.89 -9.62 -3.44
C ALA A 113 14.58 -8.27 -3.72
N THR A 114 13.94 -7.40 -4.49
CA THR A 114 14.43 -6.06 -4.78
C THR A 114 14.05 -5.07 -3.67
N ALA A 115 12.76 -5.00 -3.32
CA ALA A 115 12.21 -3.99 -2.42
C ALA A 115 12.68 -4.11 -0.96
N GLN A 116 13.05 -5.32 -0.51
CA GLN A 116 13.59 -5.53 0.84
C GLN A 116 14.90 -4.77 1.10
N ASN A 117 15.63 -4.40 0.05
CA ASN A 117 16.87 -3.64 0.16
C ASN A 117 16.66 -2.16 0.47
N PHE A 118 15.44 -1.65 0.33
CA PHE A 118 15.15 -0.23 0.50
C PHE A 118 14.56 0.05 1.89
N THR A 119 15.28 0.81 2.69
CA THR A 119 14.87 1.18 4.06
C THR A 119 13.65 2.10 4.06
N SER A 120 13.46 2.91 3.03
CA SER A 120 12.29 3.76 2.84
C SER A 120 10.98 2.98 2.71
N ASN A 121 11.03 1.75 2.20
CA ASN A 121 9.85 0.90 2.06
C ASN A 121 9.37 0.39 3.42
N ILE A 122 8.15 0.72 3.81
CA ILE A 122 7.57 0.41 5.12
C ILE A 122 6.36 -0.51 5.05
N CYS A 123 5.77 -0.68 3.87
CA CYS A 123 4.60 -1.52 3.67
C CYS A 123 4.63 -2.20 2.29
N TYR A 124 4.12 -3.43 2.25
CA TYR A 124 3.92 -4.21 1.04
C TYR A 124 2.43 -4.37 0.74
N VAL A 125 2.08 -4.32 -0.54
CA VAL A 125 0.71 -4.47 -1.04
C VAL A 125 0.68 -5.52 -2.16
N PRO A 126 0.40 -6.79 -1.84
CA PRO A 126 0.38 -7.85 -2.86
C PRO A 126 -0.88 -7.84 -3.73
N LEU A 127 -2.01 -7.29 -3.25
CA LEU A 127 -3.26 -7.18 -3.99
C LEU A 127 -3.87 -5.79 -3.78
N ASN A 128 -4.51 -5.25 -4.82
CA ASN A 128 -5.21 -3.99 -4.81
C ASN A 128 -6.64 -4.14 -5.32
N GLU A 129 -7.63 -3.62 -4.57
CA GLU A 129 -9.03 -3.51 -4.98
C GLU A 129 -9.66 -4.83 -5.49
N SER A 130 -9.22 -5.94 -4.94
CA SER A 130 -9.66 -7.29 -5.35
C SER A 130 -9.40 -7.61 -6.83
N TRP A 131 -8.51 -6.85 -7.51
CA TRP A 131 -8.09 -7.20 -8.86
C TRP A 131 -7.36 -8.55 -8.86
N GLY A 132 -7.68 -9.39 -9.85
CA GLY A 132 -7.19 -10.78 -9.91
C GLY A 132 -7.89 -11.75 -8.95
N VAL A 133 -8.59 -11.23 -7.93
CA VAL A 133 -9.32 -12.01 -6.91
C VAL A 133 -10.74 -11.48 -6.71
N ARG A 134 -11.45 -11.26 -7.80
CA ARG A 134 -12.76 -10.57 -7.87
C ARG A 134 -13.87 -11.14 -6.98
N LYS A 135 -13.71 -12.38 -6.54
CA LYS A 135 -14.67 -13.08 -5.67
C LYS A 135 -14.16 -13.26 -4.25
N ILE A 136 -13.09 -12.56 -3.88
CA ILE A 136 -12.43 -12.69 -2.57
C ILE A 136 -13.42 -12.47 -1.40
N LEU A 137 -14.46 -11.68 -1.62
CA LEU A 137 -15.52 -11.47 -0.62
C LEU A 137 -16.03 -12.78 -0.02
N SER A 138 -16.31 -13.80 -0.84
CA SER A 138 -16.94 -15.07 -0.43
C SER A 138 -16.19 -16.33 -0.88
N ASP A 139 -15.27 -16.22 -1.84
CA ASP A 139 -14.54 -17.35 -2.40
C ASP A 139 -13.32 -17.68 -1.53
N ARG A 140 -13.36 -18.86 -0.90
CA ARG A 140 -12.29 -19.33 -0.01
C ARG A 140 -10.94 -19.54 -0.71
N ASP A 141 -10.94 -19.93 -1.98
CA ASP A 141 -9.68 -20.17 -2.71
C ASP A 141 -8.97 -18.83 -2.94
N GLN A 142 -9.71 -17.78 -3.29
CA GLN A 142 -9.16 -16.44 -3.43
C GLN A 142 -8.71 -15.85 -2.10
N GLN A 143 -9.44 -16.07 -1.02
CA GLN A 143 -9.01 -15.69 0.33
C GLN A 143 -7.74 -16.45 0.75
N ASN A 144 -7.64 -17.74 0.43
CA ASN A 144 -6.45 -18.54 0.73
C ASN A 144 -5.24 -18.07 -0.08
N TYR A 145 -5.45 -17.66 -1.33
CA TYR A 145 -4.37 -17.07 -2.14
C TYR A 145 -3.86 -15.76 -1.53
N ALA A 146 -4.75 -14.87 -1.11
CA ALA A 146 -4.37 -13.65 -0.40
C ALA A 146 -3.55 -13.95 0.87
N ARG A 147 -4.00 -14.92 1.69
CA ARG A 147 -3.25 -15.37 2.87
C ARG A 147 -1.88 -15.98 2.50
N ALA A 148 -1.81 -16.74 1.42
CA ALA A 148 -0.55 -17.31 0.94
C ALA A 148 0.45 -16.21 0.56
N LEU A 149 0.01 -15.14 -0.13
CA LEU A 149 0.84 -13.99 -0.45
C LEU A 149 1.32 -13.27 0.81
N TYR A 150 0.47 -13.11 1.82
CA TYR A 150 0.87 -12.54 3.12
C TYR A 150 1.98 -13.35 3.77
N TYR A 151 1.79 -14.67 3.93
CA TYR A 151 2.79 -15.52 4.58
C TYR A 151 4.07 -15.64 3.77
N LEU A 152 3.98 -15.67 2.45
CA LEU A 152 5.15 -15.62 1.57
C LEU A 152 5.94 -14.33 1.79
N THR A 153 5.25 -13.19 1.85
CA THR A 153 5.88 -11.89 2.12
C THR A 153 6.57 -11.88 3.48
N LYS A 154 5.89 -12.35 4.53
CA LYS A 154 6.48 -12.45 5.88
C LYS A 154 7.67 -13.41 5.96
N ALA A 155 7.66 -14.48 5.17
CA ALA A 155 8.77 -15.42 5.11
C ALA A 155 10.03 -14.81 4.46
N ILE A 156 9.85 -13.94 3.48
CA ILE A 156 10.95 -13.24 2.78
C ILE A 156 11.39 -12.02 3.57
N ASP A 157 10.43 -11.19 4.02
CA ASP A 157 10.69 -9.97 4.78
C ASP A 157 9.61 -9.73 5.85
N GLY A 158 9.85 -10.17 7.06
CA GLY A 158 8.98 -9.95 8.22
C GLY A 158 9.10 -8.56 8.85
N SER A 159 9.97 -7.69 8.36
CA SER A 159 10.30 -6.40 8.99
C SER A 159 9.37 -5.24 8.60
N ARG A 160 8.45 -5.47 7.68
CA ARG A 160 7.52 -4.47 7.12
C ARG A 160 6.07 -4.85 7.36
N LEU A 161 5.19 -3.85 7.29
CA LEU A 161 3.75 -4.07 7.31
C LEU A 161 3.26 -4.62 5.96
N ILE A 162 2.11 -5.27 5.98
CA ILE A 162 1.45 -5.78 4.78
C ILE A 162 -0.01 -5.35 4.80
N SER A 163 -0.45 -4.67 3.74
CA SER A 163 -1.85 -4.50 3.35
C SER A 163 -2.17 -5.60 2.33
N THR A 164 -2.81 -6.67 2.75
CA THR A 164 -2.91 -7.90 1.96
C THR A 164 -3.79 -7.72 0.72
N ASN A 165 -4.91 -7.00 0.84
CA ASN A 165 -5.75 -6.55 -0.26
C ASN A 165 -6.14 -5.11 0.00
N ASP A 166 -5.51 -4.17 -0.70
CA ASP A 166 -5.67 -2.76 -0.42
C ASP A 166 -7.02 -2.24 -0.91
N GLY A 167 -7.76 -1.54 -0.02
CA GLY A 167 -9.00 -0.84 -0.34
C GLY A 167 -10.27 -1.39 0.30
N TRP A 168 -10.56 -2.66 0.19
CA TRP A 168 -11.77 -3.32 0.71
C TRP A 168 -11.63 -4.84 0.71
N GLU A 169 -12.68 -5.53 1.23
CA GLU A 169 -12.73 -7.00 1.27
C GLU A 169 -11.45 -7.61 1.85
N ASN A 170 -10.95 -6.93 2.90
CA ASN A 170 -9.71 -7.36 3.56
C ASN A 170 -9.88 -8.76 4.16
N VAL A 171 -8.87 -9.60 4.01
CA VAL A 171 -8.81 -10.84 4.78
C VAL A 171 -8.31 -10.55 6.20
N ASP A 172 -8.59 -11.45 7.14
CA ASP A 172 -8.14 -11.34 8.53
C ASP A 172 -6.62 -11.41 8.71
N THR A 173 -5.93 -11.96 7.70
CA THR A 173 -4.47 -12.09 7.65
C THR A 173 -3.88 -10.87 6.94
N THR A 174 -3.75 -9.77 7.68
CA THR A 174 -3.21 -8.48 7.23
C THR A 174 -2.68 -7.70 8.45
N ASP A 175 -1.65 -6.88 8.27
CA ASP A 175 -1.12 -6.03 9.36
C ASP A 175 -1.88 -4.70 9.45
N VAL A 176 -2.46 -4.24 8.35
CA VAL A 176 -3.28 -3.04 8.27
C VAL A 176 -4.54 -3.34 7.47
N VAL A 177 -5.63 -2.71 7.83
CA VAL A 177 -6.89 -2.75 7.09
C VAL A 177 -6.99 -1.45 6.32
N SER A 178 -7.04 -1.54 5.02
CA SER A 178 -7.07 -0.38 4.13
C SER A 178 -8.47 -0.08 3.63
N VAL A 179 -8.69 1.20 3.34
CA VAL A 179 -9.95 1.73 2.85
C VAL A 179 -9.68 2.64 1.65
N HIS A 180 -10.39 2.38 0.55
CA HIS A 180 -10.54 3.35 -0.55
C HIS A 180 -11.93 3.96 -0.47
N ASP A 181 -12.01 5.25 -0.32
CA ASP A 181 -13.28 5.99 -0.36
C ASP A 181 -13.09 7.33 -1.08
N TYR A 182 -13.84 7.48 -2.15
CA TYR A 182 -13.79 8.65 -3.02
C TYR A 182 -14.85 9.69 -2.67
N ALA A 183 -15.40 9.68 -1.46
CA ALA A 183 -16.28 10.72 -0.97
C ALA A 183 -15.52 12.06 -0.87
N PHE A 184 -16.06 13.10 -1.48
CA PHE A 184 -15.46 14.43 -1.51
C PHE A 184 -16.00 15.35 -0.41
N ASP A 185 -17.11 14.99 0.24
CA ASP A 185 -17.71 15.76 1.32
C ASP A 185 -17.16 15.33 2.68
N SER A 186 -16.50 16.26 3.36
CA SER A 186 -15.90 16.01 4.68
C SER A 186 -16.94 15.63 5.76
N SER A 187 -18.20 16.08 5.61
CA SER A 187 -19.27 15.73 6.54
C SER A 187 -19.71 14.29 6.39
N ASP A 188 -19.80 13.80 5.15
CA ASP A 188 -20.11 12.40 4.88
C ASP A 188 -18.96 11.48 5.29
N PHE A 189 -17.73 11.91 5.05
CA PHE A 189 -16.54 11.20 5.53
C PHE A 189 -16.52 11.08 7.06
N SER A 190 -16.79 12.18 7.77
CA SER A 190 -16.83 12.20 9.22
C SER A 190 -17.96 11.34 9.80
N LYS A 191 -19.12 11.28 9.15
CA LYS A 191 -20.23 10.39 9.55
C LYS A 191 -19.86 8.92 9.40
N LYS A 192 -19.22 8.54 8.28
CA LYS A 192 -18.83 7.16 8.01
C LYS A 192 -17.70 6.70 8.93
N TYR A 193 -16.70 7.54 9.16
CA TYR A 193 -15.42 7.14 9.75
C TYR A 193 -15.09 7.80 11.08
N GLY A 194 -15.89 8.72 11.55
CA GLY A 194 -15.66 9.41 12.83
C GLY A 194 -15.69 8.50 14.06
N ARG A 195 -16.41 7.40 13.98
CA ARG A 195 -16.43 6.28 14.95
C ARG A 195 -16.65 4.98 14.20
N PRO A 196 -15.63 4.45 13.55
CA PRO A 196 -15.80 3.30 12.69
C PRO A 196 -16.11 2.05 13.52
N GLU A 197 -17.25 1.43 13.23
CA GLU A 197 -17.50 0.03 13.53
C GLU A 197 -17.13 -0.76 12.28
N PRO A 198 -16.00 -1.49 12.29
CA PRO A 198 -15.45 -2.08 11.07
C PRO A 198 -16.41 -3.00 10.32
N ASP A 199 -17.25 -3.72 11.04
CA ASP A 199 -18.26 -4.63 10.46
C ASP A 199 -19.40 -3.87 9.74
N GLY A 200 -19.57 -2.57 10.04
CA GLY A 200 -20.56 -1.67 9.42
C GLY A 200 -19.99 -0.81 8.29
N LEU A 201 -18.70 -0.90 8.01
CA LEU A 201 -18.08 -0.06 6.98
C LEU A 201 -18.24 -0.67 5.58
N TYR A 202 -18.72 0.17 4.66
CA TYR A 202 -18.93 -0.17 3.26
C TYR A 202 -18.26 0.87 2.36
N PRO A 203 -16.91 0.88 2.25
CA PRO A 203 -16.21 1.77 1.35
C PRO A 203 -16.63 1.48 -0.10
N GLN A 204 -17.07 2.51 -0.81
CA GLN A 204 -17.58 2.40 -2.19
C GLN A 204 -18.68 1.31 -2.38
N GLY A 205 -19.49 1.06 -1.35
CA GLY A 205 -20.52 0.03 -1.36
C GLY A 205 -20.02 -1.41 -1.25
N ARG A 206 -18.72 -1.61 -0.97
CA ARG A 206 -18.10 -2.92 -0.75
C ARG A 206 -17.89 -3.16 0.75
N LYS A 207 -17.94 -4.41 1.20
CA LYS A 207 -17.62 -4.74 2.60
C LYS A 207 -16.14 -4.45 2.89
N LEU A 208 -15.86 -3.92 4.08
CA LEU A 208 -14.49 -3.71 4.52
C LEU A 208 -13.72 -5.02 4.68
N MET A 209 -14.37 -6.01 5.32
CA MET A 209 -13.80 -7.34 5.55
C MET A 209 -14.47 -8.37 4.63
N ALA A 210 -13.71 -9.34 4.17
CA ALA A 210 -14.23 -10.51 3.45
C ALA A 210 -15.09 -11.37 4.38
N GLU A 211 -15.99 -12.17 3.81
CA GLU A 211 -16.88 -13.06 4.58
C GLU A 211 -16.04 -14.09 5.36
N ASN A 212 -16.47 -14.37 6.57
CA ASN A 212 -15.77 -15.22 7.55
C ASN A 212 -14.38 -14.70 8.01
N CYS A 213 -14.02 -13.46 7.63
CA CYS A 213 -12.85 -12.75 8.15
C CYS A 213 -13.30 -11.72 9.18
N LYS A 214 -12.57 -11.63 10.31
CA LYS A 214 -12.90 -10.71 11.39
C LYS A 214 -11.83 -9.64 11.53
N TYR A 215 -12.27 -8.41 11.73
CA TYR A 215 -11.39 -7.34 12.18
C TYR A 215 -10.85 -7.65 13.58
N ALA A 216 -9.55 -7.55 13.77
CA ALA A 216 -8.88 -7.88 15.02
C ALA A 216 -8.12 -6.69 15.65
N GLY A 217 -8.50 -5.45 15.31
CA GLY A 217 -7.90 -4.24 15.85
C GLY A 217 -6.69 -3.71 15.08
N GLN A 218 -6.48 -4.15 13.86
CA GLN A 218 -5.45 -3.61 12.97
C GLN A 218 -5.68 -2.11 12.72
N PRO A 219 -4.63 -1.30 12.44
CA PRO A 219 -4.81 0.07 11.95
C PRO A 219 -5.73 0.11 10.74
N ILE A 220 -6.70 1.03 10.75
CA ILE A 220 -7.50 1.34 9.56
C ILE A 220 -6.85 2.54 8.88
N LEU A 221 -6.42 2.36 7.62
CA LEU A 221 -5.73 3.37 6.84
C LEU A 221 -6.51 3.69 5.57
N PHE A 222 -6.65 4.99 5.31
CA PHE A 222 -7.14 5.46 4.00
C PHE A 222 -5.97 5.49 3.05
N THR A 223 -6.01 4.64 2.04
CA THR A 223 -4.88 4.43 1.14
C THR A 223 -5.16 4.92 -0.28
N ASP A 224 -6.42 5.22 -0.59
CA ASP A 224 -6.84 5.92 -1.81
C ASP A 224 -8.10 6.74 -1.55
N CYS A 225 -8.07 8.03 -1.94
CA CYS A 225 -9.21 8.92 -1.81
C CYS A 225 -9.15 10.08 -2.82
N LEU A 226 -10.30 10.72 -3.10
CA LEU A 226 -10.42 11.84 -4.05
C LEU A 226 -9.59 13.08 -3.69
N LEU A 227 -9.21 13.26 -2.44
CA LEU A 227 -8.36 14.40 -2.02
C LEU A 227 -6.99 14.41 -2.72
N TYR A 228 -6.55 13.28 -3.25
CA TYR A 228 -5.28 13.14 -3.95
C TYR A 228 -5.42 13.12 -5.48
N THR A 229 -6.62 12.98 -6.01
CA THR A 229 -6.89 12.87 -7.46
C THR A 229 -7.69 14.05 -8.03
N SER A 230 -8.27 14.87 -7.18
CA SER A 230 -8.97 16.10 -7.64
C SER A 230 -7.96 17.23 -7.84
N PRO A 231 -8.05 17.99 -8.95
CA PRO A 231 -7.38 19.26 -9.01
C PRO A 231 -7.86 20.10 -7.83
N SER A 232 -6.92 20.69 -7.11
CA SER A 232 -7.19 21.58 -5.98
C SER A 232 -8.37 22.51 -6.29
N PRO A 233 -9.37 22.62 -5.43
CA PRO A 233 -10.40 23.65 -5.62
C PRO A 233 -9.71 25.00 -5.68
N ARG A 234 -9.97 25.72 -6.74
CA ARG A 234 -9.48 27.06 -6.97
C ARG A 234 -10.05 28.03 -5.94
#